data_059d765514793d58a04641ec772aeb01
#
_entry.id   059d765514793d58a04641ec772aeb01
#
_cell.length_a   1.000
_cell.length_b   1.000
_cell.length_c   1.000
_cell.angle_alpha   90.00
_cell.angle_beta   90.00
_cell.angle_gamma   90.00
#
_symmetry.space_group_name_H-M   'P 1'
#
loop_
_entity.id
_entity.type
_entity.pdbx_description
1 polymer ?
#
loop_
_entity_poly.entity_id
_entity_poly.type
_entity_poly.pdbx_seq_one_letter_code
_entity_poly.pdbx_strand_id
1 'polypeptide(L)'
;MVNGDMKKIILASNSPRRKELLAGLGVEFEVKVLPGVAESYPSNLPVEDVAKYIACEKANAYKQGLQEDELVITADTVVVVDQQVLGKPRDVIDARRMLHLISGRSHQVVTGVCLITKQFLRSFSVTTEVTFKELSEQEITYYIMNYKPFDKAGAYGIQEWIGYIGVTALKGSYFNVMGLPVQRIWEEIKNEDGINPCWENAE
;
A
#
# COMPACT_ATOMS: atom_id res chain seq x y z
N MET A 1 -22.43 10.37 29.75
CA MET A 1 -22.32 10.33 28.28
C MET A 1 -21.01 11.05 27.95
N VAL A 2 -19.95 10.31 27.72
CA VAL A 2 -18.67 10.86 27.25
C VAL A 2 -18.86 11.07 25.75
N ASN A 3 -18.96 12.33 25.31
CA ASN A 3 -18.81 12.65 23.90
C ASN A 3 -17.38 12.22 23.51
N GLY A 4 -17.24 11.03 22.97
CA GLY A 4 -16.01 10.63 22.31
C GLY A 4 -15.88 11.51 21.07
N ASP A 5 -14.95 12.49 21.11
CA ASP A 5 -14.65 13.28 19.93
C ASP A 5 -14.28 12.32 18.79
N MET A 6 -14.98 12.44 17.64
CA MET A 6 -14.72 11.62 16.47
C MET A 6 -13.25 11.75 16.07
N LYS A 7 -12.54 10.61 15.95
CA LYS A 7 -11.16 10.63 15.46
C LYS A 7 -11.12 11.04 14.00
N LYS A 8 -10.31 12.04 13.73
CA LYS A 8 -10.01 12.51 12.39
C LYS A 8 -9.00 11.58 11.74
N ILE A 9 -9.42 10.82 10.76
CA ILE A 9 -8.54 9.93 10.01
C ILE A 9 -7.74 10.74 8.99
N ILE A 10 -6.41 10.57 9.00
CA ILE A 10 -5.49 11.19 8.05
C ILE A 10 -4.81 10.10 7.23
N LEU A 11 -5.01 10.12 5.92
CA LEU A 11 -4.24 9.29 5.00
C LEU A 11 -2.95 10.02 4.58
N ALA A 12 -1.81 9.52 5.01
CA ALA A 12 -0.49 10.05 4.68
C ALA A 12 0.02 9.50 3.34
N SER A 13 -0.77 9.66 2.28
CA SER A 13 -0.42 9.14 0.96
C SER A 13 -1.05 9.95 -0.17
N ASN A 14 -0.24 10.26 -1.22
CA ASN A 14 -0.72 10.85 -2.46
C ASN A 14 -1.24 9.81 -3.47
N SER A 15 -1.08 8.52 -3.20
CA SER A 15 -1.52 7.45 -4.10
C SER A 15 -3.03 7.52 -4.36
N PRO A 16 -3.50 7.71 -5.62
CA PRO A 16 -4.93 7.68 -5.93
C PRO A 16 -5.59 6.36 -5.55
N ARG A 17 -4.88 5.25 -5.73
CA ARG A 17 -5.35 3.90 -5.39
C ARG A 17 -5.63 3.76 -3.88
N ARG A 18 -4.72 4.26 -3.04
CA ARG A 18 -4.90 4.21 -1.57
C ARG A 18 -6.06 5.08 -1.10
N LYS A 19 -6.26 6.24 -1.75
CA LYS A 19 -7.42 7.11 -1.49
C LYS A 19 -8.73 6.41 -1.82
N GLU A 20 -8.81 5.81 -3.01
CA GLU A 20 -9.97 5.04 -3.46
C GLU A 20 -10.28 3.87 -2.50
N LEU A 21 -9.26 3.10 -2.15
CA LEU A 21 -9.39 1.94 -1.26
C LEU A 21 -9.85 2.34 0.14
N LEU A 22 -9.30 3.40 0.72
CA LEU A 22 -9.72 3.87 2.04
C LEU A 22 -11.15 4.43 2.02
N ALA A 23 -11.51 5.18 0.97
CA ALA A 23 -12.88 5.65 0.76
C ALA A 23 -13.89 4.50 0.65
N GLY A 24 -13.48 3.38 0.09
CA GLY A 24 -14.29 2.16 0.01
C GLY A 24 -14.68 1.54 1.36
N LEU A 25 -14.02 1.93 2.46
CA LEU A 25 -14.42 1.53 3.81
C LEU A 25 -15.60 2.36 4.35
N GLY A 26 -16.02 3.44 3.64
CA GLY A 26 -17.09 4.33 4.10
C GLY A 26 -16.70 5.19 5.31
N VAL A 27 -15.41 5.43 5.53
CA VAL A 27 -14.91 6.31 6.58
C VAL A 27 -14.54 7.67 5.99
N GLU A 28 -14.80 8.73 6.73
CA GLU A 28 -14.31 10.06 6.38
C GLU A 28 -12.82 10.19 6.71
N PHE A 29 -12.06 10.79 5.81
CA PHE A 29 -10.62 11.01 6.02
C PHE A 29 -10.12 12.23 5.27
N GLU A 30 -9.03 12.79 5.74
CA GLU A 30 -8.26 13.82 5.04
C GLU A 30 -6.96 13.25 4.46
N VAL A 31 -6.48 13.86 3.40
CA VAL A 31 -5.14 13.55 2.84
C VAL A 31 -4.16 14.63 3.28
N LYS A 32 -3.13 14.23 4.02
CA LYS A 32 -2.07 15.14 4.46
C LYS A 32 -0.73 14.43 4.30
N VAL A 33 0.11 14.90 3.38
CA VAL A 33 1.42 14.31 3.10
C VAL A 33 2.52 15.29 3.49
N LEU A 34 3.44 14.83 4.34
CA LEU A 34 4.63 15.59 4.70
C LEU A 34 5.70 15.42 3.61
N PRO A 35 6.32 16.51 3.14
CA PRO A 35 7.39 16.42 2.16
C PRO A 35 8.68 15.88 2.79
N GLY A 36 9.55 15.27 1.97
CA GLY A 36 10.92 14.94 2.35
C GLY A 36 11.09 13.72 3.26
N VAL A 37 10.05 12.91 3.46
CA VAL A 37 10.20 11.65 4.21
C VAL A 37 10.90 10.63 3.32
N ALA A 38 12.09 10.18 3.77
CA ALA A 38 12.91 9.23 3.02
C ALA A 38 12.24 7.84 2.98
N GLU A 39 12.24 7.20 1.80
CA GLU A 39 11.80 5.80 1.62
C GLU A 39 13.03 4.87 1.58
N SER A 40 14.03 5.12 2.44
CA SER A 40 15.22 4.28 2.58
C SER A 40 15.08 3.31 3.74
N TYR A 41 15.78 2.18 3.65
CA TYR A 41 15.80 1.15 4.67
C TYR A 41 17.21 0.53 4.81
N PRO A 42 17.55 -0.06 5.98
CA PRO A 42 18.84 -0.73 6.18
C PRO A 42 19.02 -1.92 5.22
N SER A 43 20.20 -2.08 4.66
CA SER A 43 20.50 -3.14 3.67
C SER A 43 20.44 -4.56 4.24
N ASN A 44 20.50 -4.70 5.55
CA ASN A 44 20.42 -5.99 6.28
C ASN A 44 18.99 -6.30 6.76
N LEU A 45 18.00 -5.46 6.42
CA LEU A 45 16.61 -5.70 6.82
C LEU A 45 16.03 -6.88 6.02
N PRO A 46 15.35 -7.85 6.66
CA PRO A 46 14.61 -8.89 5.94
C PRO A 46 13.62 -8.29 4.93
N VAL A 47 13.54 -8.86 3.74
CA VAL A 47 12.73 -8.30 2.64
C VAL A 47 11.24 -8.17 2.97
N GLU A 48 10.72 -9.07 3.80
CA GLU A 48 9.35 -9.07 4.30
C GLU A 48 9.04 -7.92 5.27
N ASP A 49 10.06 -7.33 5.88
CA ASP A 49 9.92 -6.22 6.83
C ASP A 49 10.10 -4.84 6.18
N VAL A 50 10.61 -4.77 4.94
CA VAL A 50 10.94 -3.50 4.26
C VAL A 50 9.74 -2.57 4.17
N ALA A 51 8.60 -3.06 3.66
CA ALA A 51 7.39 -2.24 3.51
C ALA A 51 6.88 -1.70 4.86
N LYS A 52 6.88 -2.54 5.90
CA LYS A 52 6.48 -2.14 7.25
C LYS A 52 7.43 -1.11 7.85
N TYR A 53 8.74 -1.31 7.68
CA TYR A 53 9.75 -0.38 8.13
C TYR A 53 9.54 1.02 7.52
N ILE A 54 9.41 1.11 6.19
CA ILE A 54 9.18 2.38 5.49
C ILE A 54 7.86 3.03 5.95
N ALA A 55 6.79 2.24 6.13
CA ALA A 55 5.53 2.75 6.65
C ALA A 55 5.69 3.35 8.06
N CYS A 56 6.45 2.70 8.94
CA CYS A 56 6.73 3.20 10.29
C CYS A 56 7.58 4.49 10.26
N GLU A 57 8.58 4.58 9.40
CA GLU A 57 9.38 5.79 9.24
C GLU A 57 8.52 6.97 8.76
N LYS A 58 7.61 6.72 7.81
CA LYS A 58 6.60 7.71 7.40
C LYS A 58 5.73 8.15 8.59
N ALA A 59 5.24 7.22 9.41
CA ALA A 59 4.42 7.54 10.57
C ALA A 59 5.17 8.35 11.63
N ASN A 60 6.44 8.04 11.86
CA ASN A 60 7.30 8.75 12.81
C ASN A 60 7.42 10.24 12.48
N ALA A 61 7.40 10.61 11.19
CA ALA A 61 7.45 12.01 10.77
C ALA A 61 6.24 12.84 11.24
N TYR A 62 5.12 12.20 11.53
CA TYR A 62 3.90 12.88 12.00
C TYR A 62 3.85 13.10 13.52
N LYS A 63 4.69 12.40 14.31
CA LYS A 63 4.62 12.40 15.79
C LYS A 63 4.59 13.80 16.41
N GLN A 64 5.42 14.71 15.91
CA GLN A 64 5.54 16.05 16.50
C GLN A 64 4.33 16.95 16.26
N GLY A 65 3.60 16.73 15.17
CA GLY A 65 2.44 17.55 14.78
C GLY A 65 1.08 16.90 15.05
N LEU A 66 1.08 15.69 15.62
CA LEU A 66 -0.12 14.89 15.83
C LEU A 66 -1.04 15.50 16.90
N GLN A 67 -2.34 15.64 16.60
CA GLN A 67 -3.34 16.10 17.55
C GLN A 67 -3.94 14.92 18.33
N GLU A 68 -4.68 15.20 19.43
CA GLU A 68 -5.26 14.16 20.31
C GLU A 68 -6.34 13.32 19.61
N ASP A 69 -7.07 13.95 18.69
CA ASP A 69 -8.17 13.38 17.92
C ASP A 69 -7.73 12.81 16.56
N GLU A 70 -6.44 12.84 16.21
CA GLU A 70 -5.95 12.37 14.93
C GLU A 70 -5.51 10.90 14.96
N LEU A 71 -5.92 10.14 13.93
CA LEU A 71 -5.38 8.84 13.56
C LEU A 71 -4.72 8.96 12.18
N VAL A 72 -3.40 8.85 12.12
CA VAL A 72 -2.66 8.88 10.84
C VAL A 72 -2.41 7.47 10.35
N ILE A 73 -2.74 7.22 9.09
CA ILE A 73 -2.51 5.96 8.36
C ILE A 73 -1.40 6.20 7.34
N THR A 74 -0.30 5.50 7.51
CA THR A 74 0.80 5.45 6.53
C THR A 74 0.89 4.05 5.94
N ALA A 75 1.35 3.94 4.70
CA ALA A 75 1.57 2.65 4.05
C ALA A 75 2.72 2.72 3.05
N ASP A 76 3.36 1.58 2.85
CA ASP A 76 4.30 1.35 1.77
C ASP A 76 4.08 -0.02 1.15
N THR A 77 4.41 -0.18 -0.14
CA THR A 77 4.21 -1.43 -0.87
C THR A 77 5.45 -1.77 -1.67
N VAL A 78 5.91 -3.00 -1.54
CA VAL A 78 7.01 -3.54 -2.31
C VAL A 78 6.61 -4.86 -2.97
N VAL A 79 7.25 -5.17 -4.10
CA VAL A 79 7.19 -6.49 -4.72
C VAL A 79 8.47 -7.23 -4.35
N VAL A 80 8.34 -8.50 -3.98
CA VAL A 80 9.47 -9.36 -3.62
C VAL A 80 9.50 -10.58 -4.54
N VAL A 81 10.63 -10.78 -5.20
CA VAL A 81 10.92 -11.95 -6.04
C VAL A 81 12.35 -12.42 -5.76
N ASP A 82 12.52 -13.71 -5.47
CA ASP A 82 13.84 -14.31 -5.16
C ASP A 82 14.66 -13.52 -4.11
N GLN A 83 14.03 -13.15 -3.01
CA GLN A 83 14.66 -12.32 -1.96
C GLN A 83 15.13 -10.93 -2.44
N GLN A 84 14.67 -10.49 -3.60
CA GLN A 84 14.93 -9.16 -4.14
C GLN A 84 13.70 -8.27 -3.98
N VAL A 85 13.90 -7.09 -3.39
CA VAL A 85 12.87 -6.06 -3.27
C VAL A 85 12.83 -5.23 -4.56
N LEU A 86 11.67 -5.18 -5.19
CA LEU A 86 11.37 -4.33 -6.33
C LEU A 86 10.48 -3.16 -5.87
N GLY A 87 11.07 -1.97 -5.81
CA GLY A 87 10.32 -0.73 -5.60
C GLY A 87 9.74 -0.18 -6.91
N LYS A 88 9.57 1.13 -7.00
CA LYS A 88 9.17 1.81 -8.23
C LYS A 88 10.31 1.79 -9.25
N PRO A 89 10.04 1.52 -10.54
CA PRO A 89 11.08 1.54 -11.57
C PRO A 89 11.58 2.98 -11.79
N ARG A 90 12.88 3.10 -12.03
CA ARG A 90 13.54 4.39 -12.28
C ARG A 90 13.29 4.93 -13.68
N ASP A 91 13.14 4.02 -14.63
CA ASP A 91 12.97 4.32 -16.06
C ASP A 91 12.34 3.15 -16.81
N VAL A 92 12.22 3.27 -18.14
CA VAL A 92 11.67 2.25 -19.04
C VAL A 92 12.48 0.95 -18.99
N ILE A 93 13.81 1.05 -18.89
CA ILE A 93 14.70 -0.12 -18.87
C ILE A 93 14.50 -0.89 -17.57
N ASP A 94 14.44 -0.18 -16.45
CA ASP A 94 14.20 -0.79 -15.13
C ASP A 94 12.79 -1.39 -15.03
N ALA A 95 11.76 -0.71 -15.57
CA ALA A 95 10.41 -1.26 -15.65
C ALA A 95 10.37 -2.58 -16.47
N ARG A 96 11.04 -2.62 -17.63
CA ARG A 96 11.17 -3.82 -18.45
C ARG A 96 11.84 -4.96 -17.69
N ARG A 97 12.96 -4.67 -17.03
CA ARG A 97 13.68 -5.64 -16.18
C ARG A 97 12.77 -6.21 -15.09
N MET A 98 12.00 -5.37 -14.39
CA MET A 98 11.08 -5.79 -13.34
C MET A 98 9.99 -6.71 -13.89
N LEU A 99 9.36 -6.36 -15.01
CA LEU A 99 8.33 -7.19 -15.65
C LEU A 99 8.87 -8.54 -16.12
N HIS A 100 10.11 -8.59 -16.62
CA HIS A 100 10.77 -9.88 -16.93
C HIS A 100 10.99 -10.73 -15.68
N LEU A 101 11.36 -10.12 -14.55
CA LEU A 101 11.59 -10.85 -13.30
C LEU A 101 10.34 -11.52 -12.74
N ILE A 102 9.16 -10.94 -12.97
CA ILE A 102 7.88 -11.50 -12.50
C ILE A 102 7.16 -12.36 -13.55
N SER A 103 7.58 -12.30 -14.82
CA SER A 103 7.00 -13.06 -15.92
C SER A 103 7.13 -14.57 -15.73
N GLY A 104 6.05 -15.33 -15.94
CA GLY A 104 6.03 -16.79 -15.90
C GLY A 104 6.18 -17.40 -14.51
N ARG A 105 6.00 -16.62 -13.43
CA ARG A 105 6.28 -17.11 -12.08
C ARG A 105 5.45 -16.39 -11.01
N SER A 106 5.52 -16.90 -9.76
CA SER A 106 4.94 -16.26 -8.61
C SER A 106 5.93 -15.28 -7.97
N HIS A 107 5.39 -14.21 -7.41
CA HIS A 107 6.09 -13.23 -6.58
C HIS A 107 5.19 -12.79 -5.43
N GLN A 108 5.74 -12.11 -4.44
CA GLN A 108 5.00 -11.58 -3.30
C GLN A 108 4.82 -10.07 -3.44
N VAL A 109 3.64 -9.58 -3.08
CA VAL A 109 3.36 -8.16 -2.87
C VAL A 109 3.14 -7.96 -1.38
N VAL A 110 4.03 -7.19 -0.77
CA VAL A 110 4.00 -6.91 0.67
C VAL A 110 3.64 -5.45 0.87
N THR A 111 2.53 -5.19 1.55
CA THR A 111 2.17 -3.84 1.99
C THR A 111 2.31 -3.77 3.51
N GLY A 112 3.18 -2.86 3.95
CA GLY A 112 3.30 -2.46 5.34
C GLY A 112 2.38 -1.29 5.64
N VAL A 113 1.76 -1.30 6.80
CA VAL A 113 0.90 -0.23 7.31
C VAL A 113 1.33 0.16 8.70
N CYS A 114 1.30 1.44 9.00
CA CYS A 114 1.45 1.94 10.35
C CYS A 114 0.29 2.90 10.68
N LEU A 115 -0.34 2.65 11.82
CA LEU A 115 -1.41 3.44 12.42
C LEU A 115 -0.82 4.16 13.63
N ILE A 116 -0.91 5.47 13.66
CA ILE A 116 -0.37 6.26 14.78
C ILE A 116 -1.37 7.27 15.29
N THR A 117 -1.55 7.27 16.62
CA THR A 117 -2.21 8.32 17.40
C THR A 117 -1.20 8.82 18.45
N LYS A 118 -1.59 9.78 19.29
CA LYS A 118 -0.76 10.15 20.45
C LYS A 118 -0.62 9.03 21.48
N GLN A 119 -1.59 8.11 21.55
CA GLN A 119 -1.64 7.04 22.55
C GLN A 119 -0.97 5.75 22.10
N PHE A 120 -0.96 5.45 20.79
CA PHE A 120 -0.38 4.21 20.29
C PHE A 120 0.27 4.36 18.91
N LEU A 121 1.12 3.40 18.62
CA LEU A 121 1.62 3.10 17.28
C LEU A 121 1.43 1.61 17.05
N ARG A 122 0.65 1.25 16.03
CA ARG A 122 0.46 -0.14 15.57
C ARG A 122 0.98 -0.28 14.17
N SER A 123 1.71 -1.34 13.90
CA SER A 123 2.20 -1.64 12.56
C SER A 123 2.03 -3.10 12.21
N PHE A 124 1.75 -3.38 10.95
CA PHE A 124 1.60 -4.73 10.42
C PHE A 124 1.96 -4.78 8.95
N SER A 125 2.20 -5.99 8.45
CA SER A 125 2.35 -6.27 7.03
C SER A 125 1.26 -7.24 6.57
N VAL A 126 0.85 -7.10 5.31
CA VAL A 126 0.01 -8.07 4.61
C VAL A 126 0.73 -8.49 3.34
N THR A 127 0.84 -9.80 3.13
CA THR A 127 1.48 -10.40 1.97
C THR A 127 0.45 -11.09 1.10
N THR A 128 0.55 -10.87 -0.22
CA THR A 128 -0.25 -11.56 -1.23
C THR A 128 0.67 -12.14 -2.27
N GLU A 129 0.52 -13.43 -2.58
CA GLU A 129 1.21 -14.08 -3.68
C GLU A 129 0.43 -13.86 -4.98
N VAL A 130 1.14 -13.41 -6.01
CA VAL A 130 0.59 -13.18 -7.36
C VAL A 130 1.39 -14.01 -8.35
N THR A 131 0.69 -14.77 -9.20
CA THR A 131 1.31 -15.57 -10.27
C THR A 131 1.00 -14.97 -11.63
N PHE A 132 2.02 -14.73 -12.41
CA PHE A 132 1.92 -14.28 -13.80
C PHE A 132 2.13 -15.42 -14.79
N LYS A 133 1.39 -15.39 -15.90
CA LYS A 133 1.77 -16.15 -17.10
C LYS A 133 3.10 -15.63 -17.63
N GLU A 134 3.72 -16.38 -18.54
CA GLU A 134 4.81 -15.85 -19.34
C GLU A 134 4.35 -14.67 -20.21
N LEU A 135 4.98 -13.52 -20.04
CA LEU A 135 4.71 -12.29 -20.78
C LEU A 135 5.63 -12.20 -22.00
N SER A 136 5.06 -11.91 -23.17
CA SER A 136 5.84 -11.64 -24.37
C SER A 136 6.48 -10.24 -24.35
N GLU A 137 7.54 -10.04 -25.12
CA GLU A 137 8.18 -8.74 -25.32
C GLU A 137 7.21 -7.67 -25.84
N GLN A 138 6.27 -8.07 -26.66
CA GLN A 138 5.24 -7.17 -27.20
C GLN A 138 4.28 -6.72 -26.10
N GLU A 139 3.85 -7.61 -25.21
CA GLU A 139 2.97 -7.30 -24.08
C GLU A 139 3.66 -6.37 -23.09
N ILE A 140 4.92 -6.66 -22.74
CA ILE A 140 5.72 -5.81 -21.85
C ILE A 140 5.89 -4.40 -22.44
N THR A 141 6.29 -4.34 -23.73
CA THR A 141 6.48 -3.06 -24.40
C THR A 141 5.19 -2.26 -24.48
N TYR A 142 4.09 -2.89 -24.88
CA TYR A 142 2.76 -2.26 -24.95
C TYR A 142 2.35 -1.67 -23.61
N TYR A 143 2.50 -2.45 -22.53
CA TYR A 143 2.11 -2.02 -21.20
C TYR A 143 2.93 -0.82 -20.73
N ILE A 144 4.25 -0.86 -20.82
CA ILE A 144 5.12 0.22 -20.38
C ILE A 144 4.80 1.52 -21.13
N MET A 145 4.63 1.44 -22.46
CA MET A 145 4.41 2.61 -23.30
C MET A 145 3.04 3.28 -23.06
N ASN A 146 1.99 2.49 -22.82
CA ASN A 146 0.63 3.00 -22.70
C ASN A 146 0.23 3.30 -21.25
N TYR A 147 0.76 2.56 -20.27
CA TYR A 147 0.35 2.68 -18.86
C TYR A 147 1.37 3.39 -17.97
N LYS A 148 2.63 3.52 -18.44
CA LYS A 148 3.70 4.26 -17.74
C LYS A 148 3.80 3.92 -16.25
N PRO A 149 4.08 2.67 -15.88
CA PRO A 149 3.93 2.16 -14.50
C PRO A 149 5.04 2.61 -13.54
N PHE A 150 5.55 3.83 -13.69
CA PHE A 150 6.69 4.36 -12.93
C PHE A 150 6.34 4.72 -11.48
N ASP A 151 5.07 4.78 -11.14
CA ASP A 151 4.55 5.03 -9.79
C ASP A 151 4.25 3.76 -8.99
N LYS A 152 4.54 2.57 -9.57
CA LYS A 152 4.12 1.27 -9.01
C LYS A 152 5.30 0.37 -8.68
N ALA A 153 5.28 -0.23 -7.49
CA ALA A 153 6.24 -1.28 -7.12
C ALA A 153 6.16 -2.46 -8.10
N GLY A 154 7.31 -3.00 -8.50
CA GLY A 154 7.40 -4.09 -9.48
C GLY A 154 6.97 -3.71 -10.90
N ALA A 155 6.77 -2.42 -11.17
CA ALA A 155 6.39 -1.88 -12.47
C ALA A 155 5.04 -2.39 -13.01
N TYR A 156 4.06 -2.72 -12.17
CA TYR A 156 2.73 -3.10 -12.63
C TYR A 156 1.60 -2.69 -11.67
N GLY A 157 0.40 -2.54 -12.22
CA GLY A 157 -0.85 -2.40 -11.48
C GLY A 157 -1.79 -3.56 -11.78
N ILE A 158 -2.18 -4.33 -10.76
CA ILE A 158 -3.05 -5.51 -10.93
C ILE A 158 -4.41 -5.15 -11.52
N GLN A 159 -4.90 -3.93 -11.28
CA GLN A 159 -6.16 -3.39 -11.80
C GLN A 159 -6.06 -2.86 -13.23
N GLU A 160 -4.87 -2.85 -13.83
CA GLU A 160 -4.62 -2.38 -15.18
C GLU A 160 -4.58 -3.54 -16.18
N TRP A 161 -4.47 -3.22 -17.46
CA TRP A 161 -4.48 -4.19 -18.55
C TRP A 161 -3.56 -5.40 -18.33
N ILE A 162 -2.35 -5.19 -17.79
CA ILE A 162 -1.39 -6.28 -17.52
C ILE A 162 -1.92 -7.26 -16.45
N GLY A 163 -2.71 -6.78 -15.51
CA GLY A 163 -3.38 -7.64 -14.53
C GLY A 163 -4.43 -8.54 -15.20
N TYR A 164 -5.21 -7.98 -16.14
CA TYR A 164 -6.24 -8.76 -16.87
C TYR A 164 -5.62 -9.87 -17.71
N ILE A 165 -4.52 -9.60 -18.41
CA ILE A 165 -3.95 -10.57 -19.36
C ILE A 165 -2.88 -11.47 -18.74
N GLY A 166 -2.27 -11.03 -17.65
CA GLY A 166 -1.06 -11.63 -17.09
C GLY A 166 -1.28 -12.44 -15.82
N VAL A 167 -2.18 -12.02 -14.92
CA VAL A 167 -2.38 -12.70 -13.64
C VAL A 167 -3.19 -13.97 -13.81
N THR A 168 -2.59 -15.11 -13.43
CA THR A 168 -3.22 -16.44 -13.50
C THR A 168 -3.68 -16.95 -12.15
N ALA A 169 -3.09 -16.46 -11.04
CA ALA A 169 -3.50 -16.81 -9.70
C ALA A 169 -3.17 -15.68 -8.71
N LEU A 170 -3.99 -15.60 -7.66
CA LEU A 170 -3.79 -14.70 -6.54
C LEU A 170 -4.13 -15.43 -5.24
N LYS A 171 -3.18 -15.44 -4.29
CA LYS A 171 -3.39 -16.01 -2.95
C LYS A 171 -3.21 -14.94 -1.90
N GLY A 172 -4.32 -14.44 -1.37
CA GLY A 172 -4.37 -13.32 -0.42
C GLY A 172 -5.35 -12.24 -0.83
N SER A 173 -5.06 -10.99 -0.52
CA SER A 173 -5.95 -9.85 -0.78
C SER A 173 -5.58 -9.12 -2.08
N TYR A 174 -6.55 -8.99 -2.98
CA TYR A 174 -6.43 -8.16 -4.18
C TYR A 174 -6.15 -6.68 -3.82
N PHE A 175 -6.84 -6.17 -2.81
CA PHE A 175 -6.67 -4.77 -2.36
C PHE A 175 -5.29 -4.51 -1.75
N ASN A 176 -4.69 -5.54 -1.12
CA ASN A 176 -3.29 -5.48 -0.70
C ASN A 176 -2.35 -5.25 -1.90
N VAL A 177 -2.57 -5.96 -3.00
CA VAL A 177 -1.78 -5.80 -4.23
C VAL A 177 -1.96 -4.41 -4.85
N MET A 178 -3.15 -3.83 -4.76
CA MET A 178 -3.40 -2.43 -5.17
C MET A 178 -2.67 -1.39 -4.29
N GLY A 179 -2.23 -1.78 -3.09
CA GLY A 179 -1.38 -0.98 -2.22
C GLY A 179 -1.95 -0.55 -0.88
N LEU A 180 -3.13 -1.07 -0.47
CA LEU A 180 -3.69 -0.85 0.86
C LEU A 180 -4.55 -2.05 1.31
N PRO A 181 -4.14 -2.80 2.36
CA PRO A 181 -4.88 -3.96 2.85
C PRO A 181 -6.08 -3.52 3.70
N VAL A 182 -7.11 -2.99 3.05
CA VAL A 182 -8.27 -2.33 3.71
C VAL A 182 -9.02 -3.23 4.66
N GLN A 183 -9.14 -4.54 4.39
CA GLN A 183 -9.77 -5.48 5.32
C GLN A 183 -9.02 -5.53 6.65
N ARG A 184 -7.68 -5.62 6.61
CA ARG A 184 -6.88 -5.62 7.84
C ARG A 184 -6.89 -4.27 8.53
N ILE A 185 -6.85 -3.16 7.80
CA ILE A 185 -6.99 -1.81 8.37
C ILE A 185 -8.32 -1.71 9.10
N TRP A 186 -9.41 -2.17 8.48
CA TRP A 186 -10.74 -2.17 9.10
C TRP A 186 -10.75 -2.92 10.44
N GLU A 187 -10.16 -4.11 10.51
CA GLU A 187 -10.06 -4.88 11.77
C GLU A 187 -9.30 -4.14 12.86
N GLU A 188 -8.32 -3.32 12.50
CA GLU A 188 -7.53 -2.54 13.46
C GLU A 188 -8.24 -1.27 13.96
N ILE A 189 -9.12 -0.68 13.14
CA ILE A 189 -9.72 0.61 13.46
C ILE A 189 -11.20 0.53 13.89
N LYS A 190 -11.93 -0.51 13.52
CA LYS A 190 -13.39 -0.62 13.76
C LYS A 190 -13.82 -0.52 15.24
N ASN A 191 -12.91 -0.81 16.16
CA ASN A 191 -13.15 -0.78 17.60
C ASN A 191 -12.46 0.42 18.30
N GLU A 192 -11.84 1.32 17.53
CA GLU A 192 -11.26 2.53 18.10
C GLU A 192 -12.36 3.56 18.38
N ASP A 193 -12.33 4.14 19.57
CA ASP A 193 -13.28 5.17 19.96
C ASP A 193 -13.26 6.34 18.96
N GLY A 194 -14.44 6.78 18.54
CA GLY A 194 -14.61 7.90 17.63
C GLY A 194 -14.45 7.57 16.14
N ILE A 195 -14.38 6.30 15.76
CA ILE A 195 -14.49 5.88 14.35
C ILE A 195 -15.90 5.34 14.13
N ASN A 196 -16.74 6.13 13.43
CA ASN A 196 -18.11 5.72 13.10
C ASN A 196 -18.15 5.00 11.76
N PRO A 197 -18.55 3.74 11.75
CA PRO A 197 -18.83 3.02 10.51
C PRO A 197 -19.98 3.67 9.73
N CYS A 198 -19.92 3.62 8.40
CA CYS A 198 -20.96 4.24 7.55
C CYS A 198 -22.38 3.75 7.81
N TRP A 199 -22.56 2.54 8.38
CA TRP A 199 -23.89 1.99 8.69
C TRP A 199 -24.50 2.53 10.00
N GLU A 200 -23.74 3.19 10.87
CA GLU A 200 -24.30 3.80 12.10
C GLU A 200 -25.15 5.04 11.81
N ASN A 201 -24.98 5.63 10.61
CA ASN A 201 -25.75 6.79 10.15
C ASN A 201 -26.85 6.41 9.13
N ALA A 202 -27.09 5.11 8.92
CA ALA A 202 -28.12 4.62 8.00
C ALA A 202 -29.43 4.34 8.75
N GLU A 203 -30.13 5.41 9.16
CA GLU A 203 -31.54 5.40 9.54
C GLU A 203 -32.42 5.92 8.39
#